data_c087e048168c669aac9af878d56cf4f6
#
_entry.id   c087e048168c669aac9af878d56cf4f6
#
_cell.length_a   1.000
_cell.length_b   1.000
_cell.length_c   1.000
_cell.angle_alpha   90.00
_cell.angle_beta   90.00
_cell.angle_gamma   90.00
#
_symmetry.space_group_name_H-M   'P 1'
#
loop_
_entity.id
_entity.type
_entity.pdbx_description
1 polymer ?
#
loop_
_entity_poly.entity_id
_entity_poly.type
_entity_poly.pdbx_seq_one_letter_code
_entity_poly.pdbx_strand_id
1 'polypeptide(L)'
;MATKYRELLEKVRDLKFNKDDMPPLTYEDENDLLEEPIIIERQHLANLLKRFKQERITQEDIFDWIHFVWFSDYFTCADEDADCITSVIQQLEELEEEGGIEPEDAEQCLYALDKNEPIYE
;
A
#
# COMPACT_ATOMS: atom_id res chain seq x y z
N MET A 1 -3.19 -17.02 -17.44
CA MET A 1 -2.14 -16.20 -18.03
C MET A 1 -2.15 -14.82 -17.37
N ALA A 2 -1.00 -14.37 -16.84
CA ALA A 2 -0.93 -13.07 -16.20
C ALA A 2 -1.18 -11.97 -17.23
N THR A 3 -2.03 -11.02 -16.90
CA THR A 3 -2.31 -9.89 -17.78
C THR A 3 -1.24 -8.83 -17.62
N LYS A 4 -1.06 -8.02 -18.65
CA LYS A 4 -0.15 -6.89 -18.59
C LYS A 4 -0.58 -5.88 -17.52
N TYR A 5 -1.89 -5.75 -17.31
CA TYR A 5 -2.44 -4.85 -16.31
C TYR A 5 -2.00 -5.27 -14.89
N ARG A 6 -2.02 -6.59 -14.62
CA ARG A 6 -1.55 -7.14 -13.35
C ARG A 6 -0.11 -6.74 -13.08
N GLU A 7 0.76 -6.86 -14.09
CA GLU A 7 2.16 -6.48 -13.96
C GLU A 7 2.32 -5.00 -13.63
N LEU A 8 1.51 -4.15 -14.23
CA LEU A 8 1.54 -2.72 -13.96
C LEU A 8 1.08 -2.40 -12.54
N LEU A 9 0.02 -3.08 -12.05
CA LEU A 9 -0.44 -2.91 -10.68
C LEU A 9 0.60 -3.37 -9.67
N GLU A 10 1.30 -4.46 -9.94
CA GLU A 10 2.41 -4.92 -9.10
C GLU A 10 3.51 -3.86 -9.04
N LYS A 11 3.81 -3.21 -10.15
CA LYS A 11 4.80 -2.13 -10.18
C LYS A 11 4.33 -0.90 -9.41
N VAL A 12 3.04 -0.59 -9.44
CA VAL A 12 2.49 0.49 -8.62
C VAL A 12 2.65 0.15 -7.13
N ARG A 13 2.32 -1.09 -6.75
CA ARG A 13 2.50 -1.56 -5.39
C ARG A 13 3.96 -1.42 -4.94
N ASP A 14 4.90 -1.73 -5.82
CA ASP A 14 6.33 -1.71 -5.53
C ASP A 14 6.96 -0.34 -5.73
N LEU A 15 6.16 0.68 -6.05
CA LEU A 15 6.60 2.07 -6.28
C LEU A 15 7.51 2.21 -7.50
N LYS A 16 7.31 1.37 -8.50
CA LYS A 16 8.10 1.35 -9.74
C LYS A 16 7.35 1.88 -10.96
N PHE A 17 6.08 2.28 -10.77
CA PHE A 17 5.25 2.78 -11.86
C PHE A 17 4.26 3.78 -11.30
N ASN A 18 3.98 4.82 -12.08
CA ASN A 18 3.02 5.86 -11.67
C ASN A 18 1.59 5.40 -11.96
N LYS A 19 0.74 5.41 -10.91
CA LYS A 19 -0.65 5.01 -11.05
C LYS A 19 -1.42 5.88 -12.07
N ASP A 20 -0.98 7.13 -12.26
CA ASP A 20 -1.63 8.05 -13.21
C ASP A 20 -1.38 7.66 -14.66
N ASP A 21 -0.39 6.82 -14.92
CA ASP A 21 -0.04 6.34 -16.26
C ASP A 21 -0.70 4.99 -16.59
N MET A 22 -1.58 4.50 -15.71
CA MET A 22 -2.25 3.22 -15.93
C MET A 22 -3.18 3.28 -17.14
N PRO A 23 -3.14 2.25 -18.01
CA PRO A 23 -4.08 2.17 -19.12
C PRO A 23 -5.50 1.85 -18.65
N PRO A 24 -6.50 2.03 -19.51
CA PRO A 24 -7.87 1.65 -19.15
C PRO A 24 -7.98 0.17 -18.81
N LEU A 25 -8.79 -0.14 -17.80
CA LEU A 25 -9.03 -1.52 -17.38
C LEU A 25 -9.98 -2.21 -18.37
N THR A 26 -9.59 -3.39 -18.84
CA THR A 26 -10.46 -4.21 -19.70
C THR A 26 -11.26 -5.17 -18.84
N TYR A 27 -12.33 -5.71 -19.42
CA TYR A 27 -13.17 -6.70 -18.74
C TYR A 27 -12.36 -7.96 -18.35
N GLU A 28 -11.47 -8.39 -19.25
CA GLU A 28 -10.62 -9.55 -18.97
C GLU A 28 -9.64 -9.28 -17.84
N ASP A 29 -9.05 -8.08 -17.80
CA ASP A 29 -8.16 -7.68 -16.72
C ASP A 29 -8.88 -7.66 -15.38
N GLU A 30 -10.10 -7.11 -15.36
CA GLU A 30 -10.89 -7.05 -14.14
C GLU A 30 -11.20 -8.45 -13.60
N ASN A 31 -11.63 -9.37 -14.47
CA ASN A 31 -11.93 -10.74 -14.06
C ASN A 31 -10.69 -11.46 -13.51
N ASP A 32 -9.54 -11.30 -14.17
CA ASP A 32 -8.29 -11.91 -13.69
C ASP A 32 -7.93 -11.41 -12.30
N LEU A 33 -8.02 -10.09 -12.08
CA LEU A 33 -7.65 -9.49 -10.81
C LEU A 33 -8.63 -9.84 -9.69
N LEU A 34 -9.92 -9.96 -9.99
CA LEU A 34 -10.90 -10.34 -8.97
C LEU A 34 -10.77 -11.81 -8.57
N GLU A 35 -10.35 -12.68 -9.49
CA GLU A 35 -10.10 -14.10 -9.19
C GLU A 35 -8.82 -14.28 -8.38
N GLU A 36 -7.77 -13.53 -8.72
CA GLU A 36 -6.49 -13.62 -8.04
C GLU A 36 -5.97 -12.22 -7.73
N PRO A 37 -6.42 -11.62 -6.61
CA PRO A 37 -5.96 -10.28 -6.24
C PRO A 37 -4.45 -10.24 -6.02
N ILE A 38 -3.88 -9.05 -6.20
CA ILE A 38 -2.46 -8.82 -5.98
C ILE A 38 -2.20 -8.75 -4.47
N ILE A 39 -1.19 -9.49 -4.01
CA ILE A 39 -0.90 -9.61 -2.59
C ILE A 39 -0.05 -8.46 -2.10
N ILE A 40 -0.48 -7.83 -1.00
CA ILE A 40 0.26 -6.79 -0.28
C ILE A 40 0.89 -7.44 0.94
N GLU A 41 2.20 -7.28 1.06
CA GLU A 41 2.95 -7.79 2.21
C GLU A 41 3.49 -6.62 3.03
N ARG A 42 3.95 -6.91 4.25
CA ARG A 42 4.50 -5.87 5.14
C ARG A 42 5.63 -5.08 4.49
N GLN A 43 6.48 -5.75 3.69
CA GLN A 43 7.60 -5.10 3.02
C GLN A 43 7.15 -3.97 2.08
N HIS A 44 5.98 -4.08 1.48
CA HIS A 44 5.49 -3.05 0.57
C HIS A 44 5.20 -1.74 1.33
N LEU A 45 4.54 -1.83 2.48
CA LEU A 45 4.32 -0.67 3.33
C LEU A 45 5.63 -0.15 3.92
N ALA A 46 6.51 -1.06 4.34
CA ALA A 46 7.80 -0.66 4.89
C ALA A 46 8.62 0.12 3.87
N ASN A 47 8.63 -0.32 2.61
CA ASN A 47 9.34 0.41 1.55
C ASN A 47 8.76 1.81 1.33
N LEU A 48 7.44 1.93 1.37
CA LEU A 48 6.76 3.21 1.24
C LEU A 48 7.21 4.18 2.34
N LEU A 49 7.17 3.73 3.60
CA LEU A 49 7.53 4.55 4.74
C LEU A 49 9.03 4.88 4.78
N LYS A 50 9.88 3.94 4.36
CA LYS A 50 11.33 4.20 4.27
C LYS A 50 11.64 5.30 3.27
N ARG A 51 10.97 5.30 2.13
CA ARG A 51 11.15 6.35 1.13
C ARG A 51 10.68 7.70 1.64
N PHE A 52 9.60 7.71 2.42
CA PHE A 52 9.14 8.93 3.08
C PHE A 52 10.20 9.48 4.04
N LYS A 53 10.78 8.61 4.87
CA LYS A 53 11.84 9.01 5.80
C LYS A 53 13.09 9.51 5.09
N GLN A 54 13.36 9.01 3.90
CA GLN A 54 14.49 9.44 3.06
C GLN A 54 14.17 10.68 2.24
N GLU A 55 12.98 11.25 2.43
CA GLU A 55 12.51 12.44 1.72
C GLU A 55 12.41 12.24 0.20
N ARG A 56 12.24 10.98 -0.23
CA ARG A 56 12.08 10.64 -1.64
C ARG A 56 10.64 10.75 -2.11
N ILE A 57 9.68 10.63 -1.19
CA ILE A 57 8.26 10.81 -1.46
C ILE A 57 7.67 11.66 -0.34
N THR A 58 6.51 12.24 -0.62
CA THR A 58 5.79 13.08 0.34
C THR A 58 4.71 12.28 1.05
N GLN A 59 4.15 12.85 2.12
CA GLN A 59 2.99 12.24 2.78
C GLN A 59 1.81 12.11 1.84
N GLU A 60 1.65 13.05 0.91
CA GLU A 60 0.59 12.99 -0.09
C GLU A 60 0.74 11.76 -0.97
N ASP A 61 1.96 11.41 -1.32
CA ASP A 61 2.24 10.18 -2.09
C ASP A 61 1.82 8.94 -1.30
N ILE A 62 2.05 8.94 0.01
CA ILE A 62 1.63 7.84 0.88
C ILE A 62 0.11 7.71 0.89
N PHE A 63 -0.60 8.82 1.08
CA PHE A 63 -2.06 8.81 1.12
C PHE A 63 -2.66 8.40 -0.22
N ASP A 64 -2.08 8.88 -1.33
CA ASP A 64 -2.51 8.48 -2.68
C ASP A 64 -2.33 6.98 -2.88
N TRP A 65 -1.19 6.43 -2.46
CA TRP A 65 -0.91 5.00 -2.57
C TRP A 65 -1.93 4.18 -1.76
N ILE A 66 -2.21 4.61 -0.52
CA ILE A 66 -3.17 3.94 0.35
C ILE A 66 -4.56 3.96 -0.28
N HIS A 67 -5.00 5.11 -0.74
CA HIS A 67 -6.33 5.24 -1.35
C HIS A 67 -6.45 4.37 -2.59
N PHE A 68 -5.41 4.33 -3.41
CA PHE A 68 -5.42 3.52 -4.62
C PHE A 68 -5.39 2.02 -4.31
N VAL A 69 -4.49 1.59 -3.42
CA VAL A 69 -4.29 0.17 -3.13
C VAL A 69 -5.36 -0.38 -2.20
N TRP A 70 -5.67 0.34 -1.12
CA TRP A 70 -6.56 -0.15 -0.08
C TRP A 70 -8.03 -0.16 -0.50
N PHE A 71 -8.44 0.83 -1.27
CA PHE A 71 -9.83 0.94 -1.71
C PHE A 71 -10.07 0.29 -3.09
N SER A 72 -9.04 -0.30 -3.69
CA SER A 72 -9.19 -1.07 -4.92
C SER A 72 -9.53 -2.51 -4.60
N ASP A 73 -10.41 -3.11 -5.40
CA ASP A 73 -10.78 -4.53 -5.24
C ASP A 73 -9.70 -5.47 -5.76
N TYR A 74 -8.62 -4.95 -6.33
CA TYR A 74 -7.60 -5.74 -7.00
C TYR A 74 -6.42 -6.11 -6.12
N PHE A 75 -6.41 -5.66 -4.87
CA PHE A 75 -5.35 -5.94 -3.91
C PHE A 75 -5.92 -6.58 -2.65
N THR A 76 -5.13 -7.45 -2.03
CA THR A 76 -5.49 -8.05 -0.74
C THR A 76 -4.22 -8.19 0.09
N CYS A 77 -4.36 -8.27 1.41
CA CYS A 77 -3.21 -8.45 2.29
C CYS A 77 -2.86 -9.94 2.40
N ALA A 78 -1.57 -10.25 2.52
CA ALA A 78 -1.15 -11.59 2.88
C ALA A 78 -1.78 -11.97 4.22
N ASP A 79 -2.33 -13.18 4.34
CA ASP A 79 -3.05 -13.61 5.54
C ASP A 79 -2.23 -13.45 6.81
N GLU A 80 -0.95 -13.77 6.73
CA GLU A 80 -0.02 -13.71 7.88
C GLU A 80 0.23 -12.27 8.34
N ASP A 81 0.08 -11.31 7.42
CA ASP A 81 0.41 -9.92 7.65
C ASP A 81 -0.84 -9.04 7.77
N ALA A 82 -2.02 -9.60 7.54
CA ALA A 82 -3.24 -8.82 7.38
C ALA A 82 -3.56 -7.92 8.58
N ASP A 83 -3.46 -8.44 9.80
CA ASP A 83 -3.76 -7.66 11.00
C ASP A 83 -2.80 -6.49 11.16
N CYS A 84 -1.51 -6.74 10.94
CA CYS A 84 -0.49 -5.70 11.03
C CYS A 84 -0.69 -4.64 9.95
N ILE A 85 -0.86 -5.06 8.71
CA ILE A 85 -1.04 -4.14 7.58
C ILE A 85 -2.29 -3.29 7.79
N THR A 86 -3.40 -3.89 8.19
CA THR A 86 -4.65 -3.17 8.43
C THR A 86 -4.48 -2.11 9.51
N SER A 87 -3.83 -2.47 10.62
CA SER A 87 -3.61 -1.54 11.73
C SER A 87 -2.74 -0.36 11.31
N VAL A 88 -1.69 -0.62 10.52
CA VAL A 88 -0.80 0.44 10.04
C VAL A 88 -1.55 1.38 9.08
N ILE A 89 -2.33 0.82 8.16
CA ILE A 89 -3.11 1.64 7.22
C ILE A 89 -4.13 2.50 7.97
N GLN A 90 -4.81 1.94 8.96
CA GLN A 90 -5.76 2.70 9.78
C GLN A 90 -5.07 3.85 10.52
N GLN A 91 -3.89 3.59 11.07
CA GLN A 91 -3.11 4.62 11.74
C GLN A 91 -2.73 5.75 10.77
N LEU A 92 -2.30 5.40 9.56
CA LEU A 92 -1.96 6.40 8.56
C LEU A 92 -3.17 7.22 8.11
N GLU A 93 -4.34 6.59 8.01
CA GLU A 93 -5.58 7.31 7.68
C GLU A 93 -5.96 8.30 8.79
N GLU A 94 -5.79 7.92 10.05
CA GLU A 94 -6.04 8.82 11.19
C GLU A 94 -5.09 10.01 11.14
N LEU A 95 -3.81 9.78 10.79
CA LEU A 95 -2.84 10.84 10.67
C LEU A 95 -3.19 11.81 9.53
N GLU A 96 -3.76 11.30 8.45
CA GLU A 96 -4.25 12.15 7.37
C GLU A 96 -5.32 13.12 7.88
N GLU A 97 -6.25 12.61 8.67
CA GLU A 97 -7.31 13.44 9.25
C GLU A 97 -6.77 14.45 10.27
N GLU A 98 -5.70 14.08 10.98
CA GLU A 98 -5.09 14.93 12.00
C GLU A 98 -4.13 15.97 11.44
N GLY A 99 -3.82 15.92 10.14
CA GLY A 99 -3.01 16.94 9.51
C GLY A 99 -1.70 16.47 8.90
N GLY A 100 -1.32 15.20 9.07
CA GLY A 100 -0.15 14.67 8.38
C GLY A 100 0.66 13.67 9.18
N ILE A 101 1.72 13.16 8.53
CA ILE A 101 2.60 12.14 9.09
C ILE A 101 3.90 12.81 9.56
N GLU A 102 4.25 12.60 10.81
CA GLU A 102 5.54 13.03 11.37
C GLU A 102 6.57 11.90 11.21
N PRO A 103 7.88 12.20 11.21
CA PRO A 103 8.90 11.16 11.14
C PRO A 103 8.77 10.11 12.25
N GLU A 104 8.35 10.51 13.44
CA GLU A 104 8.14 9.59 14.56
C GLU A 104 7.01 8.60 14.26
N ASP A 105 5.96 9.06 13.59
CA ASP A 105 4.84 8.21 13.19
C ASP A 105 5.32 7.14 12.19
N ALA A 106 6.15 7.54 11.24
CA ALA A 106 6.71 6.61 10.25
C ALA A 106 7.58 5.56 10.94
N GLU A 107 8.38 5.95 11.94
CA GLU A 107 9.22 5.03 12.68
C GLU A 107 8.38 4.02 13.47
N GLN A 108 7.31 4.48 14.09
CA GLN A 108 6.40 3.61 14.85
C GLN A 108 5.77 2.57 13.92
N CYS A 109 5.32 3.01 12.74
CA CYS A 109 4.74 2.09 11.75
C CYS A 109 5.77 1.09 11.24
N LEU A 110 7.00 1.55 10.97
CA LEU A 110 8.07 0.67 10.52
C LEU A 110 8.41 -0.36 11.58
N TYR A 111 8.42 0.02 12.85
CA TYR A 111 8.66 -0.90 13.95
C TYR A 111 7.58 -1.99 13.99
N ALA A 112 6.31 -1.58 13.89
CA ALA A 112 5.21 -2.54 13.88
C ALA A 112 5.29 -3.50 12.69
N LEU A 113 5.65 -2.99 11.52
CA LEU A 113 5.80 -3.82 10.32
C LEU A 113 6.96 -4.80 10.45
N ASP A 114 8.07 -4.35 11.04
CA ASP A 114 9.25 -5.21 11.24
C ASP A 114 8.94 -6.36 12.20
N LYS A 115 8.18 -6.09 13.27
CA LYS A 115 7.83 -7.07 14.29
C LYS A 115 6.58 -7.87 13.97
N ASN A 116 5.87 -7.51 12.91
CA ASN A 116 4.56 -8.08 12.57
C ASN A 116 3.60 -7.97 13.76
N GLU A 117 3.56 -6.81 14.38
CA GLU A 117 2.67 -6.52 15.49
C GLU A 117 1.69 -5.42 15.10
N PRO A 118 0.38 -5.61 15.34
CA PRO A 118 -0.59 -4.56 15.05
C PRO A 118 -0.38 -3.33 15.95
N ILE A 119 -0.74 -2.16 15.43
CA ILE A 119 -0.74 -0.93 16.21
C ILE A 119 -2.13 -0.77 16.81
N TYR A 120 -2.26 -1.03 18.11
CA TYR A 120 -3.52 -0.84 18.84
C TYR A 120 -3.30 0.16 19.97
N GLU A 121 -4.30 0.93 20.23
CA GLU A 121 -4.31 1.80 21.40
C GLU A 121 -4.78 1.04 22.63
#